data_5147d046df6827964938383b1a4ffc7a
#
_entry.id   5147d046df6827964938383b1a4ffc7a
#
_cell.length_a   1.000
_cell.length_b   1.000
_cell.length_c   1.000
_cell.angle_alpha   90.00
_cell.angle_beta   90.00
_cell.angle_gamma   90.00
#
_symmetry.space_group_name_H-M   'P 1'
#
loop_
_entity.id
_entity.type
_entity.pdbx_description
1 polymer ?
#
loop_
_entity_poly.entity_id
_entity_poly.type
_entity_poly.pdbx_seq_one_letter_code
_entity_poly.pdbx_strand_id
1 'polypeptide(L)'
;MSGTRVSFYNLAWRWHFYAGLFVAPFMILLAITGIIYLFKPQLDPLLYRDLMVVEAGHHRQPADTLLAEVHKAYPQGHVGQYLPPLDAERSAQFVVHDGGRELNVFVDPYSGKLLGE
;
A
#
# COMPACT_ATOMS: atom_id res chain seq x y z
N MET A 1 52.63 28.00 -2.11
CA MET A 1 51.31 28.51 -2.43
C MET A 1 50.38 27.42 -2.98
N SER A 2 50.90 26.49 -3.75
CA SER A 2 50.13 25.35 -4.22
C SER A 2 49.71 24.39 -3.10
N GLY A 3 50.44 24.35 -1.99
CA GLY A 3 50.14 23.44 -0.88
C GLY A 3 48.83 23.69 -0.13
N THR A 4 48.42 24.99 -0.06
CA THR A 4 47.17 25.34 0.65
C THR A 4 45.94 24.92 -0.15
N ARG A 5 45.96 25.03 -1.47
CA ARG A 5 44.85 24.59 -2.33
C ARG A 5 44.71 23.09 -2.34
N VAL A 6 45.83 22.37 -2.40
CA VAL A 6 45.85 20.91 -2.35
C VAL A 6 45.29 20.41 -1.02
N SER A 7 45.67 21.07 0.09
CA SER A 7 45.20 20.72 1.41
C SER A 7 43.69 20.94 1.55
N PHE A 8 43.17 22.03 1.05
CA PHE A 8 41.72 22.33 1.04
C PHE A 8 40.96 21.30 0.19
N TYR A 9 41.49 21.02 -1.01
CA TYR A 9 40.87 20.04 -1.91
C TYR A 9 40.83 18.67 -1.27
N ASN A 10 41.90 18.22 -0.65
CA ASN A 10 41.93 16.91 0.05
C ASN A 10 40.98 16.90 1.23
N LEU A 11 40.88 18.00 1.96
CA LEU A 11 39.94 18.12 3.08
C LEU A 11 38.49 18.03 2.59
N ALA A 12 38.17 18.73 1.50
CA ALA A 12 36.85 18.68 0.89
C ALA A 12 36.49 17.27 0.40
N TRP A 13 37.45 16.58 -0.22
CA TRP A 13 37.29 15.19 -0.65
C TRP A 13 37.01 14.26 0.51
N ARG A 14 37.75 14.41 1.62
CA ARG A 14 37.52 13.60 2.82
C ARG A 14 36.13 13.84 3.41
N TRP A 15 35.74 15.06 3.53
CA TRP A 15 34.41 15.40 4.03
C TRP A 15 33.30 14.84 3.14
N HIS A 16 33.48 14.99 1.84
CA HIS A 16 32.54 14.44 0.86
C HIS A 16 32.46 12.92 0.97
N PHE A 17 33.61 12.26 1.08
CA PHE A 17 33.69 10.81 1.22
C PHE A 17 32.96 10.33 2.48
N TYR A 18 33.24 10.96 3.61
CA TYR A 18 32.59 10.57 4.87
C TYR A 18 31.09 10.88 4.86
N ALA A 19 30.70 11.98 4.29
CA ALA A 19 29.29 12.32 4.12
C ALA A 19 28.58 11.29 3.24
N GLY A 20 29.21 10.90 2.13
CA GLY A 20 28.68 9.86 1.25
C GLY A 20 28.58 8.50 1.93
N LEU A 21 29.60 8.14 2.70
CA LEU A 21 29.62 6.90 3.44
C LEU A 21 28.52 6.86 4.53
N PHE A 22 28.25 7.99 5.15
CA PHE A 22 27.18 8.14 6.13
C PHE A 22 25.80 8.05 5.48
N VAL A 23 25.63 8.70 4.31
CA VAL A 23 24.33 8.77 3.61
C VAL A 23 24.01 7.48 2.85
N ALA A 24 25.04 6.77 2.35
CA ALA A 24 24.85 5.59 1.49
C ALA A 24 23.93 4.51 2.10
N PRO A 25 24.07 4.11 3.39
CA PRO A 25 23.15 3.13 3.97
C PRO A 25 21.69 3.58 3.95
N PHE A 26 21.44 4.86 4.20
CA PHE A 26 20.10 5.42 4.15
C PHE A 26 19.54 5.44 2.74
N MET A 27 20.38 5.77 1.75
CA MET A 27 19.98 5.73 0.35
C MET A 27 19.64 4.33 -0.11
N ILE A 28 20.44 3.34 0.30
CA ILE A 28 20.16 1.93 -0.01
C ILE A 28 18.84 1.50 0.62
N LEU A 29 18.62 1.86 1.89
CA LEU A 29 17.37 1.54 2.59
C LEU A 29 16.16 2.17 1.90
N LEU A 30 16.27 3.44 1.51
CA LEU A 30 15.21 4.14 0.77
C LEU A 30 14.95 3.48 -0.58
N ALA A 31 16.00 3.08 -1.29
CA ALA A 31 15.87 2.41 -2.59
C ALA A 31 15.14 1.07 -2.45
N ILE A 32 15.53 0.26 -1.46
CA ILE A 32 14.89 -1.03 -1.20
C ILE A 32 13.42 -0.83 -0.83
N THR A 33 13.13 0.11 0.06
CA THR A 33 11.76 0.43 0.47
C THR A 33 10.93 0.91 -0.71
N GLY A 34 11.50 1.75 -1.57
CA GLY A 34 10.84 2.23 -2.79
C GLY A 34 10.54 1.12 -3.78
N ILE A 35 11.44 0.16 -3.95
CA ILE A 35 11.23 -1.02 -4.80
C ILE A 35 10.09 -1.86 -4.25
N ILE A 36 10.06 -2.13 -2.95
CA ILE A 36 8.99 -2.89 -2.30
C ILE A 36 7.66 -2.19 -2.50
N TYR A 37 7.62 -0.88 -2.32
CA TYR A 37 6.40 -0.09 -2.53
C TYR A 37 5.94 -0.12 -3.99
N LEU A 38 6.87 -0.07 -4.93
CA LEU A 38 6.56 -0.13 -6.35
C LEU A 38 5.86 -1.44 -6.73
N PHE A 39 6.25 -2.55 -6.11
CA PHE A 39 5.64 -3.86 -6.33
C PHE A 39 4.45 -4.17 -5.41
N LYS A 40 3.99 -3.18 -4.65
CA LYS A 40 2.87 -3.36 -3.74
C LYS A 40 1.63 -3.96 -4.42
N PRO A 41 1.19 -3.51 -5.61
CA PRO A 41 0.04 -4.11 -6.27
C PRO A 41 0.18 -5.61 -6.57
N GLN A 42 1.41 -6.10 -6.70
CA GLN A 42 1.69 -7.52 -6.92
C GLN A 42 1.89 -8.28 -5.60
N LEU A 43 2.43 -7.60 -4.58
CA LEU A 43 2.72 -8.23 -3.29
C LEU A 43 1.49 -8.36 -2.40
N ASP A 44 0.62 -7.36 -2.38
CA ASP A 44 -0.55 -7.36 -1.51
C ASP A 44 -1.44 -8.60 -1.72
N PRO A 45 -1.75 -9.02 -2.96
CA PRO A 45 -2.55 -10.22 -3.15
C PRO A 45 -1.88 -11.50 -2.69
N LEU A 46 -0.54 -11.55 -2.68
CA LEU A 46 0.19 -12.71 -2.17
C LEU A 46 0.19 -12.75 -0.65
N LEU A 47 0.28 -11.58 -0.01
CA LEU A 47 0.29 -11.46 1.45
C LEU A 47 -1.11 -11.56 2.07
N TYR A 48 -2.10 -11.01 1.39
CA TYR A 48 -3.48 -10.94 1.86
C TYR A 48 -4.42 -11.71 0.94
N ARG A 49 -4.02 -12.90 0.56
CA ARG A 49 -4.76 -13.70 -0.42
C ARG A 49 -6.20 -13.96 0.02
N ASP A 50 -6.41 -14.25 1.29
CA ASP A 50 -7.73 -14.53 1.84
C ASP A 50 -8.68 -13.33 1.78
N LEU A 51 -8.13 -12.13 1.75
CA LEU A 51 -8.90 -10.88 1.69
C LEU A 51 -9.03 -10.31 0.29
N MET A 52 -8.01 -10.49 -0.55
CA MET A 52 -7.91 -9.80 -1.84
C MET A 52 -8.21 -10.67 -3.05
N VAL A 53 -8.11 -11.99 -2.91
CA VAL A 53 -8.32 -12.93 -4.02
C VAL A 53 -9.59 -13.73 -3.79
N VAL A 54 -10.46 -13.78 -4.79
CA VAL A 54 -11.71 -14.53 -4.77
C VAL A 54 -11.80 -15.41 -5.99
N GLU A 55 -12.67 -16.42 -5.94
CA GLU A 55 -12.98 -17.21 -7.13
C GLU A 55 -13.90 -16.40 -8.06
N ALA A 56 -13.57 -16.42 -9.36
CA ALA A 56 -14.36 -15.73 -10.36
C ALA A 56 -15.75 -16.36 -10.48
N GLY A 57 -16.79 -15.54 -10.35
CA GLY A 57 -18.17 -15.95 -10.54
C GLY A 57 -18.72 -15.50 -11.90
N HIS A 58 -20.01 -15.76 -12.13
CA HIS A 58 -20.64 -15.42 -13.39
C HIS A 58 -21.08 -13.96 -13.47
N HIS A 59 -21.56 -13.40 -12.36
CA HIS A 59 -22.04 -12.03 -12.31
C HIS A 59 -21.59 -11.35 -11.04
N ARG A 60 -21.04 -10.17 -11.19
CA ARG A 60 -20.73 -9.29 -10.06
C ARG A 60 -22.02 -8.65 -9.57
N GLN A 61 -22.19 -8.57 -8.25
CA GLN A 61 -23.29 -7.83 -7.66
C GLN A 61 -23.07 -6.33 -7.81
N PRO A 62 -24.16 -5.54 -7.91
CA PRO A 62 -24.04 -4.08 -7.96
C PRO A 62 -23.33 -3.54 -6.72
N ALA A 63 -22.64 -2.42 -6.87
CA ALA A 63 -21.95 -1.75 -5.77
C ALA A 63 -22.90 -1.43 -4.60
N ASP A 64 -24.14 -1.06 -4.90
CA ASP A 64 -25.14 -0.76 -3.87
C ASP A 64 -25.45 -1.96 -3.00
N THR A 65 -25.49 -3.17 -3.58
CA THR A 65 -25.71 -4.41 -2.84
C THR A 65 -24.54 -4.71 -1.91
N LEU A 66 -23.31 -4.55 -2.41
CA LEU A 66 -22.10 -4.73 -1.61
C LEU A 66 -22.03 -3.70 -0.49
N LEU A 67 -22.38 -2.46 -0.77
CA LEU A 67 -22.43 -1.38 0.20
C LEU A 67 -23.43 -1.70 1.32
N ALA A 68 -24.58 -2.26 0.99
CA ALA A 68 -25.58 -2.66 1.98
C ALA A 68 -25.04 -3.73 2.94
N GLU A 69 -24.27 -4.68 2.43
CA GLU A 69 -23.63 -5.70 3.27
C GLU A 69 -22.60 -5.09 4.20
N VAL A 70 -21.82 -4.12 3.74
CA VAL A 70 -20.87 -3.38 4.57
C VAL A 70 -21.59 -2.62 5.67
N HIS A 71 -22.71 -1.95 5.35
CA HIS A 71 -23.50 -1.21 6.35
C HIS A 71 -24.10 -2.12 7.41
N LYS A 72 -24.48 -3.34 7.05
CA LYS A 72 -24.97 -4.33 8.03
C LYS A 72 -23.88 -4.70 9.05
N ALA A 73 -22.64 -4.84 8.59
CA ALA A 73 -21.53 -5.21 9.46
C ALA A 73 -21.02 -4.02 10.28
N TYR A 74 -21.13 -2.81 9.75
CA TYR A 74 -20.67 -1.58 10.39
C TYR A 74 -21.78 -0.53 10.41
N PRO A 75 -22.82 -0.72 11.24
CA PRO A 75 -23.99 0.16 11.22
C PRO A 75 -23.69 1.63 11.55
N GLN A 76 -22.65 1.87 12.35
CA GLN A 76 -22.25 3.21 12.75
C GLN A 76 -21.06 3.72 11.92
N GLY A 77 -20.53 2.89 11.04
CA GLY A 77 -19.43 3.26 10.17
C GLY A 77 -19.89 4.13 9.01
N HIS A 78 -19.00 4.96 8.53
CA HIS A 78 -19.21 5.80 7.36
C HIS A 78 -18.30 5.35 6.23
N VAL A 79 -18.87 4.94 5.10
CA VAL A 79 -18.11 4.53 3.93
C VAL A 79 -17.63 5.77 3.19
N GLY A 80 -16.32 5.96 3.17
CA GLY A 80 -15.71 7.11 2.50
C GLY A 80 -15.29 6.84 1.07
N GLN A 81 -14.98 5.58 0.74
CA GLN A 81 -14.44 5.25 -0.58
C GLN A 81 -14.79 3.81 -0.96
N TYR A 82 -15.08 3.60 -2.23
CA TYR A 82 -15.26 2.29 -2.83
C TYR A 82 -14.16 2.07 -3.88
N LEU A 83 -13.47 0.94 -3.76
CA LEU A 83 -12.46 0.51 -4.71
C LEU A 83 -12.98 -0.72 -5.44
N PRO A 84 -13.36 -0.60 -6.73
CA PRO A 84 -13.90 -1.73 -7.47
C PRO A 84 -12.84 -2.81 -7.68
N PRO A 85 -13.25 -4.08 -7.91
CA PRO A 85 -12.30 -5.15 -8.21
C PRO A 85 -11.49 -4.82 -9.45
N LEU A 86 -10.16 -5.06 -9.36
CA LEU A 86 -9.25 -4.80 -10.48
C LEU A 86 -9.40 -5.82 -11.61
N ASP A 87 -9.78 -7.05 -11.27
CA ASP A 87 -10.03 -8.11 -12.24
C ASP A 87 -11.04 -9.12 -11.68
N ALA A 88 -11.28 -10.20 -12.45
CA ALA A 88 -12.31 -11.19 -12.10
C ALA A 88 -12.02 -11.95 -10.81
N GLU A 89 -10.76 -12.03 -10.39
CA GLU A 89 -10.35 -12.79 -9.21
C GLU A 89 -9.99 -11.90 -8.03
N ARG A 90 -10.44 -10.64 -8.04
CA ARG A 90 -10.15 -9.70 -6.96
C ARG A 90 -11.40 -9.34 -6.18
N SER A 91 -11.21 -9.15 -4.88
CA SER A 91 -12.27 -8.65 -4.01
C SER A 91 -12.55 -7.18 -4.24
N ALA A 92 -13.75 -6.73 -3.90
CA ALA A 92 -14.08 -5.32 -3.78
C ALA A 92 -13.60 -4.80 -2.42
N GLN A 93 -13.23 -3.53 -2.36
CA GLN A 93 -12.73 -2.91 -1.14
C GLN A 93 -13.55 -1.66 -0.82
N PHE A 94 -13.91 -1.51 0.46
CA PHE A 94 -14.54 -0.31 0.98
C PHE A 94 -13.69 0.26 2.09
N VAL A 95 -13.47 1.56 2.05
CA VAL A 95 -12.82 2.28 3.14
C VAL A 95 -13.90 2.79 4.07
N VAL A 96 -13.90 2.28 5.31
CA VAL A 96 -14.91 2.59 6.32
C VAL A 96 -14.27 3.36 7.47
N HIS A 97 -14.88 4.48 7.84
CA HIS A 97 -14.49 5.26 9.01
C HIS A 97 -15.44 4.94 10.16
N ASP A 98 -14.92 4.27 11.17
CA ASP A 98 -15.71 3.84 12.32
C ASP A 98 -15.00 4.24 13.61
N GLY A 99 -15.61 5.14 14.35
CA GLY A 99 -15.11 5.60 15.65
C GLY A 99 -13.70 6.20 15.60
N GLY A 100 -13.38 6.94 14.55
CA GLY A 100 -12.06 7.55 14.38
C GLY A 100 -11.00 6.59 13.79
N ARG A 101 -11.39 5.36 13.48
CA ARG A 101 -10.52 4.37 12.83
C ARG A 101 -10.89 4.26 11.36
N GLU A 102 -9.88 4.10 10.53
CA GLU A 102 -10.06 3.81 9.11
C GLU A 102 -9.83 2.32 8.89
N LEU A 103 -10.83 1.65 8.34
CA LEU A 103 -10.82 0.21 8.09
C LEU A 103 -10.94 -0.06 6.60
N ASN A 104 -10.15 -1.00 6.11
CA ASN A 104 -10.27 -1.50 4.74
C ASN A 104 -11.05 -2.80 4.77
N VAL A 105 -12.30 -2.75 4.33
CA VAL A 105 -13.21 -3.90 4.35
C VAL A 105 -13.22 -4.54 2.98
N PHE A 106 -12.96 -5.83 2.93
CA PHE A 106 -12.90 -6.60 1.68
C PHE A 106 -14.16 -7.45 1.54
N VAL A 107 -14.78 -7.40 0.37
CA VAL A 107 -16.05 -8.05 0.07
C VAL A 107 -15.92 -8.86 -1.22
N ASP A 108 -16.45 -10.08 -1.22
CA ASP A 108 -16.57 -10.88 -2.44
C ASP A 108 -17.59 -10.22 -3.37
N PRO A 109 -17.19 -9.76 -4.57
CA PRO A 109 -18.10 -9.05 -5.46
C PRO A 109 -19.18 -9.95 -6.08
N TYR A 110 -19.05 -11.26 -5.97
CA TYR A 110 -20.02 -12.20 -6.54
C TYR A 110 -21.05 -12.63 -5.51
N SER A 111 -20.63 -12.97 -4.29
CA SER A 111 -21.54 -13.45 -3.23
C SER A 111 -21.98 -12.34 -2.27
N GLY A 112 -21.29 -11.23 -2.21
CA GLY A 112 -21.52 -10.20 -1.21
C GLY A 112 -20.99 -10.53 0.18
N LYS A 113 -20.25 -11.63 0.33
CA LYS A 113 -19.70 -12.04 1.61
C LYS A 113 -18.54 -11.14 2.01
N LEU A 114 -18.56 -10.66 3.26
CA LEU A 114 -17.41 -9.93 3.80
C LEU A 114 -16.27 -10.92 4.10
N LEU A 115 -15.10 -10.62 3.55
CA LEU A 115 -13.92 -11.45 3.69
C LEU A 115 -13.09 -11.08 4.93
N GLY A 116 -13.17 -9.82 5.35
CA GLY A 116 -12.44 -9.30 6.50
C GLY A 116 -12.07 -7.84 6.34
N GLU A 117 -11.24 -7.38 7.26
CA GLU A 117 -10.78 -5.99 7.32
C GLU A 117 -9.27 -5.87 7.50
#